data_31231fc5e281cb533a4579b3a482e478
#
_entry.id   31231fc5e281cb533a4579b3a482e478
#
_cell.length_a   1.000
_cell.length_b   1.000
_cell.length_c   1.000
_cell.angle_alpha   90.00
_cell.angle_beta   90.00
_cell.angle_gamma   90.00
#
_symmetry.space_group_name_H-M   'P 1'
#
loop_
_entity.id
_entity.type
_entity.pdbx_description
1 polymer ?
#
loop_
_entity_poly.entity_id
_entity_poly.type
_entity_poly.pdbx_seq_one_letter_code
_entity_poly.pdbx_strand_id
1 'polypeptide(L)'
;MSEDSVVIVDGARTPMGGLQGSLSAVPATDLAATAIAATVERSGVAAADIDEVFMGCVLPAGLKQCPARQAAIGAGIPKSTGAVTLNKACGSGMQATIYGYDSIMAGTNKVVITGGLESMSNAPHLLPGARAGVRLGHTTMYDHMFYDGLEDAYTGRAMGTFAQETANERGITREQMDAFAIESLTRAKQAIDNGSLKAEIAPVTVKTRRGETVVEDDEQPHKANIDKIPELRPAFAKDGTITPANSSSISDGASALMLMSGAEAEARGLKPMARIVGHSRHSQEPAEFTIAPIGAMQKLFEKTGWTQADVDLFEINEAFAMVTMLTMQDLGLDHSKVNVHGGACAQGHPIGSTGSRIIVSLMYALKQYGKQRGVAALCIGGGEATAVGIELL
;
A
#
# COMPACT_ATOMS: atom_id res chain seq x y z
N MET A 1 15.39 24.80 2.49
CA MET A 1 15.51 23.39 2.06
C MET A 1 16.81 23.24 1.30
N SER A 2 17.52 22.09 1.38
CA SER A 2 18.65 21.89 0.47
C SER A 2 18.11 21.78 -0.96
N GLU A 3 18.79 22.38 -1.92
CA GLU A 3 18.39 22.37 -3.35
C GLU A 3 18.20 20.94 -3.89
N ASP A 4 18.85 19.96 -3.29
CA ASP A 4 18.86 18.55 -3.69
C ASP A 4 17.83 17.65 -2.95
N SER A 5 16.86 18.21 -2.21
CA SER A 5 15.87 17.38 -1.51
C SER A 5 14.65 17.11 -2.40
N VAL A 6 14.17 15.86 -2.41
CA VAL A 6 12.86 15.54 -3.00
C VAL A 6 11.78 15.67 -1.95
N VAL A 7 10.72 16.42 -2.27
CA VAL A 7 9.61 16.70 -1.37
C VAL A 7 8.31 16.06 -1.86
N ILE A 8 7.45 15.74 -0.91
CA ILE A 8 6.06 15.35 -1.14
C ILE A 8 5.21 16.60 -0.91
N VAL A 9 4.62 17.11 -1.97
CA VAL A 9 3.78 18.32 -1.87
C VAL A 9 2.48 17.98 -1.16
N ASP A 10 1.81 16.92 -1.60
CA ASP A 10 0.61 16.37 -0.98
C ASP A 10 0.37 14.93 -1.47
N GLY A 11 -0.65 14.27 -0.92
CA GLY A 11 -1.06 12.95 -1.32
C GLY A 11 -2.51 12.65 -0.95
N ALA A 12 -3.07 11.64 -1.59
CA ALA A 12 -4.42 11.18 -1.31
C ALA A 12 -4.53 9.67 -1.51
N ARG A 13 -5.50 9.06 -0.83
CA ARG A 13 -5.92 7.68 -1.09
C ARG A 13 -7.44 7.59 -1.22
N THR A 14 -7.92 6.58 -1.91
CA THR A 14 -9.32 6.21 -1.82
C THR A 14 -9.62 5.55 -0.47
N PRO A 15 -10.88 5.46 -0.04
CA PRO A 15 -11.25 4.43 0.94
C PRO A 15 -10.84 3.05 0.42
N MET A 16 -10.67 2.09 1.32
CA MET A 16 -10.41 0.69 0.95
C MET A 16 -11.70 -0.12 1.02
N GLY A 17 -12.06 -0.75 -0.11
CA GLY A 17 -13.16 -1.69 -0.21
C GLY A 17 -12.71 -3.11 0.09
N GLY A 18 -13.58 -3.92 0.67
CA GLY A 18 -13.34 -5.36 0.82
C GLY A 18 -13.62 -6.12 -0.47
N LEU A 19 -13.25 -7.42 -0.48
CA LEU A 19 -13.52 -8.30 -1.61
C LEU A 19 -15.02 -8.33 -1.93
N GLN A 20 -15.37 -8.02 -3.19
CA GLN A 20 -16.76 -7.90 -3.67
C GLN A 20 -17.60 -6.92 -2.84
N GLY A 21 -16.94 -5.93 -2.21
CA GLY A 21 -17.54 -4.95 -1.33
C GLY A 21 -17.95 -3.65 -2.04
N SER A 22 -17.88 -2.55 -1.28
CA SER A 22 -18.39 -1.24 -1.68
C SER A 22 -17.77 -0.65 -2.94
N LEU A 23 -16.50 -0.99 -3.24
CA LEU A 23 -15.76 -0.50 -4.40
C LEU A 23 -15.71 -1.50 -5.58
N SER A 24 -16.31 -2.68 -5.46
CA SER A 24 -16.22 -3.75 -6.47
C SER A 24 -16.75 -3.38 -7.86
N ALA A 25 -17.65 -2.39 -7.95
CA ALA A 25 -18.15 -1.89 -9.23
C ALA A 25 -17.24 -0.86 -9.90
N VAL A 26 -16.13 -0.46 -9.26
CA VAL A 26 -15.23 0.58 -9.75
C VAL A 26 -13.93 -0.07 -10.26
N PRO A 27 -13.55 0.14 -11.52
CA PRO A 27 -12.28 -0.34 -12.04
C PRO A 27 -11.08 0.26 -11.29
N ALA A 28 -9.99 -0.49 -11.15
CA ALA A 28 -8.78 -0.01 -10.48
C ALA A 28 -8.25 1.31 -11.08
N THR A 29 -8.37 1.48 -12.39
CA THR A 29 -7.97 2.71 -13.10
C THR A 29 -8.78 3.93 -12.69
N ASP A 30 -10.06 3.76 -12.36
CA ASP A 30 -10.94 4.85 -11.94
C ASP A 30 -10.71 5.19 -10.45
N LEU A 31 -10.41 4.17 -9.62
CA LEU A 31 -9.94 4.40 -8.25
C LEU A 31 -8.65 5.23 -8.25
N ALA A 32 -7.69 4.87 -9.11
CA ALA A 32 -6.46 5.64 -9.24
C ALA A 32 -6.68 7.04 -9.79
N ALA A 33 -7.56 7.20 -10.77
CA ALA A 33 -7.93 8.53 -11.28
C ALA A 33 -8.48 9.43 -10.18
N THR A 34 -9.29 8.89 -9.26
CA THR A 34 -9.82 9.61 -8.10
C THR A 34 -8.69 10.06 -7.16
N ALA A 35 -7.76 9.15 -6.81
CA ALA A 35 -6.65 9.48 -5.93
C ALA A 35 -5.70 10.51 -6.57
N ILE A 36 -5.39 10.37 -7.86
CA ILE A 36 -4.55 11.29 -8.60
C ILE A 36 -5.20 12.68 -8.70
N ALA A 37 -6.48 12.76 -9.06
CA ALA A 37 -7.21 14.02 -9.16
C ALA A 37 -7.23 14.77 -7.83
N ALA A 38 -7.50 14.08 -6.72
CA ALA A 38 -7.46 14.66 -5.38
C ALA A 38 -6.05 15.15 -5.00
N THR A 39 -5.01 14.39 -5.37
CA THR A 39 -3.61 14.77 -5.12
C THR A 39 -3.24 16.03 -5.91
N VAL A 40 -3.65 16.13 -7.18
CA VAL A 40 -3.43 17.34 -8.00
C VAL A 40 -4.15 18.54 -7.39
N GLU A 41 -5.41 18.39 -7.03
CA GLU A 41 -6.20 19.46 -6.40
C GLU A 41 -5.55 19.96 -5.10
N ARG A 42 -5.20 19.04 -4.19
CA ARG A 42 -4.61 19.36 -2.88
C ARG A 42 -3.22 20.00 -2.99
N SER A 43 -2.42 19.55 -3.95
CA SER A 43 -1.07 20.07 -4.18
C SER A 43 -1.06 21.50 -4.75
N GLY A 44 -2.16 21.91 -5.40
CA GLY A 44 -2.21 23.18 -6.12
C GLY A 44 -1.33 23.23 -7.39
N VAL A 45 -0.77 22.10 -7.81
CA VAL A 45 0.07 21.97 -9.02
C VAL A 45 -0.84 21.82 -10.23
N ALA A 46 -0.57 22.60 -11.28
CA ALA A 46 -1.34 22.45 -12.52
C ALA A 46 -1.07 21.09 -13.17
N ALA A 47 -2.11 20.40 -13.61
CA ALA A 47 -1.98 19.08 -14.23
C ALA A 47 -1.05 19.09 -15.47
N ALA A 48 -0.94 20.23 -16.15
CA ALA A 48 -0.07 20.44 -17.31
C ALA A 48 1.43 20.47 -16.98
N ASP A 49 1.77 20.65 -15.71
CA ASP A 49 3.16 20.74 -15.24
C ASP A 49 3.72 19.38 -14.80
N ILE A 50 2.90 18.33 -14.84
CA ILE A 50 3.31 16.99 -14.45
C ILE A 50 4.05 16.33 -15.61
N ASP A 51 5.31 15.96 -15.37
CA ASP A 51 6.18 15.35 -16.38
C ASP A 51 5.85 13.87 -16.59
N GLU A 52 5.62 13.12 -15.51
CA GLU A 52 5.36 11.69 -15.59
C GLU A 52 4.54 11.16 -14.41
N VAL A 53 3.86 10.01 -14.63
CA VAL A 53 3.06 9.31 -13.64
C VAL A 53 3.57 7.88 -13.49
N PHE A 54 3.99 7.50 -12.27
CA PHE A 54 4.41 6.14 -11.94
C PHE A 54 3.39 5.47 -11.02
N MET A 55 2.76 4.38 -11.48
CA MET A 55 1.76 3.67 -10.67
C MET A 55 2.07 2.20 -10.57
N GLY A 56 2.05 1.69 -9.32
CA GLY A 56 2.10 0.27 -9.02
C GLY A 56 0.76 -0.42 -9.35
N CYS A 57 0.82 -1.59 -9.98
CA CYS A 57 -0.33 -2.45 -10.22
C CYS A 57 0.15 -3.90 -10.32
N VAL A 58 -0.40 -4.78 -9.51
CA VAL A 58 0.01 -6.20 -9.46
C VAL A 58 -0.87 -7.07 -10.34
N LEU A 59 -2.15 -6.75 -10.43
CA LEU A 59 -3.17 -7.55 -11.11
C LEU A 59 -3.71 -6.81 -12.36
N PRO A 60 -2.89 -6.61 -13.40
CA PRO A 60 -3.27 -5.81 -14.56
C PRO A 60 -4.14 -6.55 -15.58
N ALA A 61 -4.34 -7.87 -15.46
CA ALA A 61 -5.15 -8.62 -16.39
C ALA A 61 -6.59 -8.08 -16.44
N GLY A 62 -7.12 -7.88 -17.64
CA GLY A 62 -8.45 -7.30 -17.83
C GLY A 62 -8.52 -5.78 -17.79
N LEU A 63 -7.49 -5.08 -17.32
CA LEU A 63 -7.45 -3.60 -17.26
C LEU A 63 -7.07 -2.93 -18.59
N LYS A 64 -6.91 -3.70 -19.66
CA LYS A 64 -6.43 -3.21 -20.97
C LYS A 64 -4.98 -2.68 -20.90
N GLN A 65 -4.63 -1.79 -21.82
CA GLN A 65 -3.26 -1.26 -21.92
C GLN A 65 -2.96 -0.20 -20.85
N CYS A 66 -1.78 -0.31 -20.24
CA CYS A 66 -1.17 0.75 -19.44
C CYS A 66 -2.12 1.35 -18.38
N PRO A 67 -2.48 0.62 -17.31
CA PRO A 67 -3.38 1.11 -16.26
C PRO A 67 -3.00 2.48 -15.70
N ALA A 68 -1.72 2.76 -15.48
CA ALA A 68 -1.24 4.08 -15.04
C ALA A 68 -1.62 5.20 -16.03
N ARG A 69 -1.52 4.92 -17.32
CA ARG A 69 -1.88 5.87 -18.37
C ARG A 69 -3.37 6.18 -18.38
N GLN A 70 -4.20 5.14 -18.21
CA GLN A 70 -5.65 5.29 -18.12
C GLN A 70 -6.04 6.14 -16.90
N ALA A 71 -5.43 5.85 -15.75
CA ALA A 71 -5.65 6.60 -14.51
C ALA A 71 -5.24 8.08 -14.65
N ALA A 72 -4.07 8.36 -15.23
CA ALA A 72 -3.59 9.72 -15.45
C ALA A 72 -4.55 10.54 -16.34
N ILE A 73 -4.98 9.97 -17.46
CA ILE A 73 -5.93 10.63 -18.37
C ILE A 73 -7.31 10.79 -17.70
N GLY A 74 -7.77 9.76 -16.96
CA GLY A 74 -9.02 9.81 -16.20
C GLY A 74 -9.03 10.88 -15.11
N ALA A 75 -7.85 11.19 -14.55
CA ALA A 75 -7.65 12.27 -13.57
C ALA A 75 -7.52 13.67 -14.20
N GLY A 76 -7.59 13.79 -15.52
CA GLY A 76 -7.46 15.08 -16.22
C GLY A 76 -6.02 15.50 -16.52
N ILE A 77 -5.03 14.62 -16.34
CA ILE A 77 -3.65 14.90 -16.74
C ILE A 77 -3.54 14.90 -18.27
N PRO A 78 -2.81 15.85 -18.87
CA PRO A 78 -2.70 15.98 -20.32
C PRO A 78 -2.17 14.71 -21.00
N LYS A 79 -2.64 14.45 -22.21
CA LYS A 79 -2.18 13.30 -23.01
C LYS A 79 -0.70 13.37 -23.40
N SER A 80 -0.06 14.52 -23.27
CA SER A 80 1.38 14.72 -23.47
C SER A 80 2.24 14.16 -22.33
N THR A 81 1.67 14.01 -21.11
CA THR A 81 2.36 13.46 -19.95
C THR A 81 2.55 11.96 -20.12
N GLY A 82 3.76 11.44 -19.84
CA GLY A 82 4.06 10.01 -19.81
C GLY A 82 3.43 9.30 -18.61
N ALA A 83 3.30 7.96 -18.70
CA ALA A 83 2.88 7.16 -17.56
C ALA A 83 3.44 5.75 -17.62
N VAL A 84 3.89 5.23 -16.49
CA VAL A 84 4.47 3.88 -16.34
C VAL A 84 3.68 3.09 -15.31
N THR A 85 3.27 1.88 -15.69
CA THR A 85 2.74 0.88 -14.77
C THR A 85 3.87 -0.08 -14.39
N LEU A 86 4.06 -0.32 -13.10
CA LEU A 86 5.10 -1.22 -12.61
C LEU A 86 4.55 -2.24 -11.61
N ASN A 87 5.23 -3.37 -11.51
CA ASN A 87 4.89 -4.45 -10.58
C ASN A 87 6.13 -4.84 -9.77
N LYS A 88 6.01 -4.74 -8.47
CA LYS A 88 6.93 -5.28 -7.45
C LYS A 88 6.08 -5.92 -6.32
N ALA A 89 5.09 -6.72 -6.71
CA ALA A 89 4.11 -7.29 -5.78
C ALA A 89 3.62 -6.26 -4.75
N CYS A 90 3.53 -6.59 -3.46
CA CYS A 90 3.05 -5.68 -2.39
C CYS A 90 3.79 -4.34 -2.32
N GLY A 91 5.05 -4.29 -2.80
CA GLY A 91 5.88 -3.08 -2.81
C GLY A 91 5.66 -2.13 -3.99
N SER A 92 4.77 -2.45 -4.92
CA SER A 92 4.62 -1.70 -6.18
C SER A 92 4.40 -0.21 -5.99
N GLY A 93 3.50 0.20 -5.11
CA GLY A 93 3.22 1.62 -4.85
C GLY A 93 4.40 2.37 -4.23
N MET A 94 5.13 1.74 -3.30
CA MET A 94 6.33 2.34 -2.72
C MET A 94 7.47 2.38 -3.73
N GLN A 95 7.63 1.34 -4.56
CA GLN A 95 8.64 1.32 -5.62
C GLN A 95 8.36 2.40 -6.67
N ALA A 96 7.09 2.67 -6.98
CA ALA A 96 6.70 3.81 -7.83
C ALA A 96 7.18 5.13 -7.22
N THR A 97 7.01 5.31 -5.91
CA THR A 97 7.50 6.49 -5.18
C THR A 97 9.03 6.57 -5.20
N ILE A 98 9.73 5.45 -5.02
CA ILE A 98 11.20 5.39 -5.12
C ILE A 98 11.67 5.77 -6.54
N TYR A 99 11.01 5.27 -7.59
CA TYR A 99 11.38 5.64 -8.97
C TYR A 99 11.07 7.10 -9.28
N GLY A 100 9.98 7.65 -8.76
CA GLY A 100 9.72 9.08 -8.84
C GLY A 100 10.82 9.92 -8.18
N TYR A 101 11.22 9.53 -6.96
CA TYR A 101 12.37 10.13 -6.27
C TYR A 101 13.64 10.04 -7.12
N ASP A 102 14.01 8.84 -7.58
CA ASP A 102 15.22 8.60 -8.37
C ASP A 102 15.20 9.43 -9.68
N SER A 103 14.03 9.57 -10.34
CA SER A 103 13.91 10.33 -11.59
C SER A 103 14.11 11.84 -11.39
N ILE A 104 13.65 12.39 -10.26
CA ILE A 104 13.86 13.79 -9.88
C ILE A 104 15.34 14.02 -9.55
N MET A 105 15.93 13.14 -8.75
CA MET A 105 17.36 13.22 -8.39
C MET A 105 18.28 13.10 -9.60
N ALA A 106 17.90 12.31 -10.62
CA ALA A 106 18.62 12.19 -11.88
C ALA A 106 18.40 13.40 -12.83
N GLY A 107 17.52 14.33 -12.49
CA GLY A 107 17.17 15.47 -13.34
C GLY A 107 16.34 15.10 -14.58
N THR A 108 15.78 13.89 -14.63
CA THR A 108 14.93 13.44 -15.76
C THR A 108 13.57 14.11 -15.71
N ASN A 109 12.97 14.19 -14.54
CA ASN A 109 11.68 14.80 -14.28
C ASN A 109 11.79 15.87 -13.19
N LYS A 110 10.91 16.86 -13.22
CA LYS A 110 10.81 17.91 -12.20
C LYS A 110 9.62 17.69 -11.27
N VAL A 111 8.49 17.30 -11.84
CA VAL A 111 7.22 17.10 -11.15
C VAL A 111 6.65 15.75 -11.55
N VAL A 112 6.44 14.86 -10.60
CA VAL A 112 5.90 13.53 -10.88
C VAL A 112 4.76 13.18 -9.93
N ILE A 113 3.82 12.39 -10.43
CA ILE A 113 2.86 11.66 -9.60
C ILE A 113 3.36 10.24 -9.44
N THR A 114 3.33 9.76 -8.20
CA THR A 114 3.64 8.37 -7.88
C THR A 114 2.50 7.77 -7.07
N GLY A 115 2.31 6.46 -7.18
CA GLY A 115 1.22 5.85 -6.42
C GLY A 115 1.03 4.37 -6.75
N GLY A 116 -0.19 3.91 -6.54
CA GLY A 116 -0.56 2.54 -6.88
C GLY A 116 -2.08 2.35 -6.92
N LEU A 117 -2.49 1.32 -7.59
CA LEU A 117 -3.88 0.94 -7.79
C LEU A 117 -4.03 -0.57 -7.72
N GLU A 118 -5.17 -1.00 -7.19
CA GLU A 118 -5.59 -2.39 -7.27
C GLU A 118 -7.10 -2.53 -7.14
N SER A 119 -7.70 -3.41 -7.92
CA SER A 119 -9.03 -3.93 -7.66
C SER A 119 -8.95 -5.44 -7.68
N MET A 120 -8.74 -6.02 -6.50
CA MET A 120 -8.65 -7.47 -6.35
C MET A 120 -10.01 -8.13 -6.61
N SER A 121 -11.11 -7.41 -6.36
CA SER A 121 -12.47 -7.83 -6.67
C SER A 121 -12.71 -8.06 -8.17
N ASN A 122 -11.99 -7.33 -9.02
CA ASN A 122 -12.14 -7.40 -10.48
C ASN A 122 -11.03 -8.20 -11.18
N ALA A 123 -10.13 -8.85 -10.42
CA ALA A 123 -9.13 -9.75 -10.97
C ALA A 123 -9.81 -10.93 -11.68
N PRO A 124 -9.55 -11.17 -13.00
CA PRO A 124 -10.23 -12.19 -13.73
C PRO A 124 -9.66 -13.59 -13.47
N HIS A 125 -10.38 -14.62 -13.90
CA HIS A 125 -9.81 -15.95 -14.04
C HIS A 125 -9.08 -16.09 -15.37
N LEU A 126 -7.95 -16.78 -15.36
CA LEU A 126 -7.06 -16.99 -16.49
C LEU A 126 -7.24 -18.41 -17.03
N LEU A 127 -7.22 -18.54 -18.35
CA LEU A 127 -7.24 -19.83 -19.05
C LEU A 127 -5.92 -20.01 -19.83
N PRO A 128 -4.85 -20.53 -19.23
CA PRO A 128 -3.59 -20.82 -19.91
C PRO A 128 -3.79 -21.87 -20.99
N GLY A 129 -2.98 -21.76 -22.06
CA GLY A 129 -3.04 -22.72 -23.18
C GLY A 129 -4.19 -22.50 -24.17
N ALA A 130 -5.15 -21.61 -23.88
CA ALA A 130 -6.30 -21.37 -24.76
C ALA A 130 -5.90 -20.94 -26.18
N ARG A 131 -4.78 -20.20 -26.34
CA ARG A 131 -4.27 -19.77 -27.66
C ARG A 131 -3.85 -20.93 -28.56
N ALA A 132 -3.34 -22.01 -27.99
CA ALA A 132 -3.01 -23.23 -28.73
C ALA A 132 -4.24 -24.16 -28.96
N GLY A 133 -5.38 -23.80 -28.40
CA GLY A 133 -6.63 -24.54 -28.41
C GLY A 133 -6.73 -25.56 -27.26
N VAL A 134 -7.86 -25.56 -26.60
CA VAL A 134 -8.23 -26.61 -25.63
C VAL A 134 -8.89 -27.75 -26.43
N ARG A 135 -8.13 -28.79 -26.74
CA ARG A 135 -8.58 -29.81 -27.73
C ARG A 135 -9.35 -30.93 -27.09
N LEU A 136 -8.76 -31.69 -26.15
CA LEU A 136 -9.33 -32.88 -25.57
C LEU A 136 -9.04 -32.94 -24.06
N GLY A 137 -10.05 -33.31 -23.27
CA GLY A 137 -9.94 -33.41 -21.82
C GLY A 137 -10.27 -32.12 -21.09
N HIS A 138 -10.09 -32.13 -19.77
CA HIS A 138 -10.35 -31.00 -18.89
C HIS A 138 -9.20 -30.00 -18.92
N THR A 139 -9.51 -28.73 -18.65
CA THR A 139 -8.52 -27.67 -18.45
C THR A 139 -8.80 -26.92 -17.14
N THR A 140 -7.77 -26.36 -16.56
CA THR A 140 -7.86 -25.59 -15.32
C THR A 140 -7.91 -24.11 -15.63
N MET A 141 -8.83 -23.39 -14.98
CA MET A 141 -8.78 -21.93 -14.88
C MET A 141 -8.09 -21.55 -13.57
N TYR A 142 -7.23 -20.53 -13.64
CA TYR A 142 -6.51 -20.01 -12.50
C TYR A 142 -7.11 -18.67 -12.09
N ASP A 143 -7.27 -18.44 -10.81
CA ASP A 143 -7.61 -17.12 -10.27
C ASP A 143 -6.38 -16.22 -10.38
N HIS A 144 -6.46 -15.15 -11.18
CA HIS A 144 -5.35 -14.20 -11.36
C HIS A 144 -4.86 -13.62 -10.04
N MET A 145 -5.76 -13.35 -9.11
CA MET A 145 -5.43 -12.81 -7.80
C MET A 145 -4.52 -13.75 -7.00
N PHE A 146 -4.83 -15.05 -6.99
CA PHE A 146 -4.02 -16.05 -6.32
C PHE A 146 -2.75 -16.36 -7.12
N TYR A 147 -2.89 -16.70 -8.40
CA TYR A 147 -1.82 -17.22 -9.22
C TYR A 147 -0.67 -16.22 -9.43
N ASP A 148 -0.98 -14.93 -9.64
CA ASP A 148 0.01 -13.89 -9.89
C ASP A 148 0.26 -12.97 -8.69
N GLY A 149 -0.57 -13.02 -7.64
CA GLY A 149 -0.49 -12.11 -6.50
C GLY A 149 -0.26 -12.74 -5.14
N LEU A 150 -0.83 -13.93 -4.87
CA LEU A 150 -0.88 -14.51 -3.52
C LEU A 150 -0.22 -15.88 -3.40
N GLU A 151 0.27 -16.46 -4.50
CA GLU A 151 1.04 -17.69 -4.52
C GLU A 151 2.51 -17.42 -4.79
N ASP A 152 3.37 -18.22 -4.15
CA ASP A 152 4.80 -18.20 -4.39
C ASP A 152 5.14 -18.79 -5.75
N ALA A 153 5.89 -18.06 -6.56
CA ALA A 153 6.22 -18.43 -7.92
C ALA A 153 7.08 -19.71 -8.02
N TYR A 154 7.82 -20.07 -6.98
CA TYR A 154 8.76 -21.18 -6.98
C TYR A 154 8.13 -22.47 -6.50
N THR A 155 7.20 -22.41 -5.56
CA THR A 155 6.61 -23.57 -4.89
C THR A 155 5.10 -23.70 -5.14
N GLY A 156 4.42 -22.66 -5.64
CA GLY A 156 2.96 -22.62 -5.79
C GLY A 156 2.20 -22.60 -4.46
N ARG A 157 2.89 -22.28 -3.36
CA ARG A 157 2.29 -22.22 -2.02
C ARG A 157 1.73 -20.83 -1.75
N ALA A 158 0.59 -20.77 -1.07
CA ALA A 158 0.03 -19.49 -0.65
C ALA A 158 0.96 -18.76 0.32
N MET A 159 1.05 -17.43 0.21
CA MET A 159 1.88 -16.57 1.07
C MET A 159 1.63 -16.81 2.57
N GLY A 160 0.39 -17.07 2.96
CA GLY A 160 0.04 -17.37 4.35
C GLY A 160 0.63 -18.66 4.91
N THR A 161 1.04 -19.62 4.08
CA THR A 161 1.72 -20.83 4.56
C THR A 161 3.13 -20.52 5.06
N PHE A 162 3.87 -19.64 4.38
CA PHE A 162 5.18 -19.18 4.84
C PHE A 162 5.06 -18.32 6.12
N ALA A 163 4.02 -17.47 6.18
CA ALA A 163 3.74 -16.69 7.38
C ALA A 163 3.44 -17.62 8.58
N GLN A 164 2.69 -18.70 8.38
CA GLN A 164 2.43 -19.70 9.42
C GLN A 164 3.71 -20.41 9.88
N GLU A 165 4.59 -20.78 8.94
CA GLU A 165 5.87 -21.41 9.27
C GLU A 165 6.76 -20.46 10.08
N THR A 166 6.93 -19.22 9.64
CA THR A 166 7.69 -18.21 10.37
C THR A 166 7.09 -17.92 11.75
N ALA A 167 5.76 -17.84 11.87
CA ALA A 167 5.11 -17.65 13.17
C ALA A 167 5.42 -18.82 14.14
N ASN A 168 5.40 -20.06 13.64
CA ASN A 168 5.74 -21.25 14.44
C ASN A 168 7.22 -21.23 14.87
N GLU A 169 8.14 -20.95 13.96
CA GLU A 169 9.58 -20.88 14.20
C GLU A 169 9.93 -19.80 15.22
N ARG A 170 9.27 -18.65 15.14
CA ARG A 170 9.50 -17.51 16.02
C ARG A 170 8.65 -17.56 17.31
N GLY A 171 7.82 -18.60 17.48
CA GLY A 171 7.01 -18.82 18.67
C GLY A 171 5.91 -17.79 18.89
N ILE A 172 5.39 -17.18 17.80
CA ILE A 172 4.28 -16.21 17.88
C ILE A 172 2.97 -16.98 18.02
N THR A 173 2.27 -16.77 19.12
CA THR A 173 1.04 -17.50 19.40
C THR A 173 -0.18 -16.89 18.71
N ARG A 174 -1.27 -17.68 18.65
CA ARG A 174 -2.56 -17.23 18.16
C ARG A 174 -3.09 -16.03 18.94
N GLU A 175 -3.01 -16.10 20.26
CA GLU A 175 -3.51 -15.07 21.18
C GLU A 175 -2.76 -13.75 20.98
N GLN A 176 -1.45 -13.82 20.77
CA GLN A 176 -0.64 -12.63 20.49
C GLN A 176 -1.05 -11.97 19.17
N MET A 177 -1.25 -12.75 18.11
CA MET A 177 -1.67 -12.23 16.80
C MET A 177 -3.09 -11.68 16.83
N ASP A 178 -4.00 -12.34 17.54
CA ASP A 178 -5.37 -11.87 17.68
C ASP A 178 -5.41 -10.57 18.51
N ALA A 179 -4.62 -10.46 19.58
CA ALA A 179 -4.51 -9.23 20.37
C ALA A 179 -3.99 -8.06 19.50
N PHE A 180 -2.99 -8.31 18.66
CA PHE A 180 -2.50 -7.31 17.71
C PHE A 180 -3.57 -6.89 16.70
N ALA A 181 -4.30 -7.85 16.12
CA ALA A 181 -5.38 -7.59 15.16
C ALA A 181 -6.55 -6.80 15.80
N ILE A 182 -6.89 -7.12 17.04
CA ILE A 182 -7.90 -6.38 17.83
C ILE A 182 -7.46 -4.93 18.05
N GLU A 183 -6.20 -4.71 18.40
CA GLU A 183 -5.65 -3.36 18.56
C GLU A 183 -5.67 -2.59 17.24
N SER A 184 -5.23 -3.21 16.14
CA SER A 184 -5.29 -2.60 14.79
C SER A 184 -6.73 -2.20 14.42
N LEU A 185 -7.69 -3.11 14.64
CA LEU A 185 -9.11 -2.83 14.37
C LEU A 185 -9.68 -1.74 15.28
N THR A 186 -9.31 -1.73 16.56
CA THR A 186 -9.74 -0.70 17.52
C THR A 186 -9.26 0.67 17.09
N ARG A 187 -7.99 0.79 16.73
CA ARG A 187 -7.38 2.04 16.22
C ARG A 187 -8.04 2.50 14.93
N ALA A 188 -8.30 1.58 13.99
CA ALA A 188 -8.96 1.92 12.73
C ALA A 188 -10.38 2.46 12.94
N LYS A 189 -11.17 1.80 13.80
CA LYS A 189 -12.50 2.28 14.18
C LYS A 189 -12.45 3.66 14.82
N GLN A 190 -11.57 3.87 15.79
CA GLN A 190 -11.40 5.17 16.43
C GLN A 190 -10.98 6.26 15.45
N ALA A 191 -10.08 5.95 14.51
CA ALA A 191 -9.62 6.90 13.50
C ALA A 191 -10.72 7.28 12.50
N ILE A 192 -11.64 6.38 12.18
CA ILE A 192 -12.84 6.67 11.39
C ILE A 192 -13.80 7.54 12.21
N ASP A 193 -14.16 7.10 13.41
CA ASP A 193 -15.16 7.76 14.25
C ASP A 193 -14.78 9.20 14.63
N ASN A 194 -13.50 9.45 14.89
CA ASN A 194 -12.99 10.78 15.22
C ASN A 194 -12.61 11.64 14.00
N GLY A 195 -12.72 11.08 12.79
CA GLY A 195 -12.43 11.77 11.53
C GLY A 195 -10.95 11.91 11.18
N SER A 196 -10.04 11.22 11.87
CA SER A 196 -8.60 11.28 11.64
C SER A 196 -8.19 10.94 10.21
N LEU A 197 -8.90 10.01 9.56
CA LEU A 197 -8.62 9.55 8.21
C LEU A 197 -9.22 10.45 7.10
N LYS A 198 -10.13 11.37 7.44
CA LYS A 198 -10.82 12.20 6.43
C LYS A 198 -9.89 13.06 5.58
N ALA A 199 -8.81 13.54 6.17
CA ALA A 199 -7.86 14.41 5.47
C ALA A 199 -7.09 13.68 4.36
N GLU A 200 -6.81 12.39 4.54
CA GLU A 200 -6.07 11.59 3.55
C GLU A 200 -6.99 10.95 2.50
N ILE A 201 -8.26 10.74 2.81
CA ILE A 201 -9.23 10.05 1.94
C ILE A 201 -9.76 10.98 0.86
N ALA A 202 -9.80 10.50 -0.37
CA ALA A 202 -10.55 11.03 -1.49
C ALA A 202 -11.80 10.17 -1.69
N PRO A 203 -13.02 10.68 -1.44
CA PRO A 203 -14.25 9.92 -1.59
C PRO A 203 -14.44 9.39 -3.01
N VAL A 204 -15.00 8.19 -3.13
CA VAL A 204 -15.27 7.53 -4.41
C VAL A 204 -16.78 7.49 -4.67
N THR A 205 -17.21 8.05 -5.79
CA THR A 205 -18.59 7.92 -6.25
C THR A 205 -18.78 6.62 -7.02
N VAL A 206 -19.53 5.70 -6.44
CA VAL A 206 -19.84 4.40 -7.05
C VAL A 206 -21.18 4.51 -7.78
N LYS A 207 -21.15 4.33 -9.11
CA LYS A 207 -22.33 4.35 -9.96
C LYS A 207 -22.83 2.93 -10.23
N THR A 208 -24.07 2.67 -9.91
CA THR A 208 -24.72 1.39 -10.17
C THR A 208 -26.06 1.61 -10.89
N ARG A 209 -26.69 0.54 -11.36
CA ARG A 209 -28.06 0.63 -11.92
C ARG A 209 -29.09 1.13 -10.92
N ARG A 210 -28.80 1.07 -9.62
CA ARG A 210 -29.71 1.50 -8.53
C ARG A 210 -29.48 2.95 -8.11
N GLY A 211 -28.49 3.64 -8.69
CA GLY A 211 -28.13 5.02 -8.36
C GLY A 211 -26.65 5.18 -8.04
N GLU A 212 -26.31 6.33 -7.48
CA GLU A 212 -24.96 6.69 -7.07
C GLU A 212 -24.86 6.63 -5.55
N THR A 213 -23.72 6.13 -5.05
CA THR A 213 -23.38 6.10 -3.63
C THR A 213 -21.96 6.63 -3.47
N VAL A 214 -21.75 7.52 -2.50
CA VAL A 214 -20.41 8.00 -2.15
C VAL A 214 -19.86 7.11 -1.04
N VAL A 215 -18.68 6.54 -1.28
CA VAL A 215 -17.90 5.78 -0.30
C VAL A 215 -16.78 6.70 0.19
N GLU A 216 -16.76 6.98 1.48
CA GLU A 216 -15.82 7.95 2.10
C GLU A 216 -15.06 7.39 3.30
N ASP A 217 -15.39 6.17 3.74
CA ASP A 217 -14.70 5.47 4.84
C ASP A 217 -14.20 4.09 4.40
N ASP A 218 -13.16 3.60 5.06
CA ASP A 218 -12.68 2.24 4.89
C ASP A 218 -13.74 1.23 5.33
N GLU A 219 -14.05 0.28 4.47
CA GLU A 219 -15.21 -0.60 4.62
C GLU A 219 -15.05 -1.65 5.74
N GLN A 220 -13.86 -2.28 5.80
CA GLN A 220 -13.65 -3.44 6.65
C GLN A 220 -13.77 -3.16 8.15
N PRO A 221 -13.26 -2.04 8.71
CA PRO A 221 -13.40 -1.75 10.12
C PRO A 221 -14.86 -1.70 10.58
N HIS A 222 -15.78 -1.20 9.75
CA HIS A 222 -17.21 -1.15 10.09
C HIS A 222 -17.86 -2.53 10.13
N LYS A 223 -17.41 -3.47 9.28
CA LYS A 223 -17.98 -4.83 9.18
C LYS A 223 -17.42 -5.80 10.20
N ALA A 224 -16.22 -5.55 10.71
CA ALA A 224 -15.53 -6.45 11.61
C ALA A 224 -16.11 -6.43 13.03
N ASN A 225 -16.26 -7.63 13.61
CA ASN A 225 -16.68 -7.82 14.99
C ASN A 225 -15.50 -8.33 15.83
N ILE A 226 -15.05 -7.50 16.77
CA ILE A 226 -13.91 -7.78 17.66
C ILE A 226 -14.13 -9.06 18.46
N ASP A 227 -15.32 -9.26 19.00
CA ASP A 227 -15.63 -10.41 19.88
C ASP A 227 -15.54 -11.76 19.17
N LYS A 228 -15.65 -11.77 17.86
CA LYS A 228 -15.54 -12.99 17.04
C LYS A 228 -14.13 -13.35 16.61
N ILE A 229 -13.17 -12.46 16.78
CA ILE A 229 -11.79 -12.69 16.33
C ILE A 229 -11.18 -13.97 16.95
N PRO A 230 -11.31 -14.23 18.27
CA PRO A 230 -10.76 -15.44 18.86
C PRO A 230 -11.41 -16.74 18.38
N GLU A 231 -12.65 -16.67 17.85
CA GLU A 231 -13.43 -17.83 17.39
C GLU A 231 -13.14 -18.23 15.95
N LEU A 232 -12.37 -17.40 15.21
CA LEU A 232 -12.09 -17.63 13.80
C LEU A 232 -11.21 -18.86 13.59
N ARG A 233 -11.52 -19.62 12.53
CA ARG A 233 -10.73 -20.79 12.16
C ARG A 233 -9.43 -20.38 11.48
N PRO A 234 -8.34 -21.12 11.71
CA PRO A 234 -7.11 -20.94 10.96
C PRO A 234 -7.33 -21.09 9.45
N ALA A 235 -6.62 -20.29 8.67
CA ALA A 235 -6.80 -20.22 7.21
C ALA A 235 -5.80 -21.08 6.41
N PHE A 236 -4.58 -21.30 6.94
CA PHE A 236 -3.49 -21.90 6.17
C PHE A 236 -2.99 -23.25 6.70
N ALA A 237 -3.38 -23.65 7.89
CA ALA A 237 -3.09 -24.96 8.47
C ALA A 237 -4.21 -25.35 9.44
N LYS A 238 -4.51 -26.65 9.57
CA LYS A 238 -5.61 -27.14 10.42
C LYS A 238 -5.47 -26.68 11.87
N ASP A 239 -4.25 -26.77 12.41
CA ASP A 239 -3.92 -26.35 13.78
C ASP A 239 -3.05 -25.08 13.76
N GLY A 240 -3.29 -24.21 12.77
CA GLY A 240 -2.56 -22.97 12.59
C GLY A 240 -3.03 -21.85 13.49
N THR A 241 -2.29 -20.76 13.45
CA THR A 241 -2.52 -19.55 14.27
C THR A 241 -2.94 -18.34 13.44
N ILE A 242 -2.76 -18.41 12.10
CA ILE A 242 -3.13 -17.34 11.19
C ILE A 242 -4.58 -17.49 10.75
N THR A 243 -5.36 -16.41 10.90
CA THR A 243 -6.78 -16.33 10.60
C THR A 243 -7.08 -15.17 9.66
N PRO A 244 -8.30 -15.08 9.10
CA PRO A 244 -8.70 -13.90 8.32
C PRO A 244 -8.61 -12.56 9.06
N ALA A 245 -8.67 -12.55 10.41
CA ALA A 245 -8.58 -11.29 11.16
C ALA A 245 -7.15 -10.85 11.45
N ASN A 246 -6.21 -11.78 11.62
CA ASN A 246 -4.79 -11.47 11.83
C ASN A 246 -3.95 -11.57 10.54
N SER A 247 -4.65 -11.57 9.39
CA SER A 247 -4.13 -11.39 8.03
C SER A 247 -4.74 -10.13 7.42
N SER A 248 -4.06 -9.52 6.47
CA SER A 248 -4.65 -8.43 5.68
C SER A 248 -5.81 -8.95 4.83
N SER A 249 -6.88 -8.17 4.70
CA SER A 249 -7.99 -8.52 3.84
C SER A 249 -7.67 -8.23 2.36
N ILE A 250 -8.25 -9.04 1.49
CA ILE A 250 -8.30 -8.79 0.04
C ILE A 250 -9.12 -7.53 -0.20
N SER A 251 -8.57 -6.57 -0.95
CA SER A 251 -9.12 -5.22 -0.97
C SER A 251 -8.98 -4.52 -2.32
N ASP A 252 -9.83 -3.51 -2.51
CA ASP A 252 -9.81 -2.58 -3.63
C ASP A 252 -9.40 -1.19 -3.12
N GLY A 253 -8.53 -0.49 -3.84
CA GLY A 253 -8.13 0.86 -3.46
C GLY A 253 -6.99 1.42 -4.30
N ALA A 254 -6.76 2.72 -4.17
CA ALA A 254 -5.68 3.43 -4.84
C ALA A 254 -5.13 4.57 -3.98
N SER A 255 -3.91 4.99 -4.26
CA SER A 255 -3.26 6.12 -3.59
C SER A 255 -2.30 6.83 -4.53
N ALA A 256 -2.07 8.11 -4.29
CA ALA A 256 -1.17 8.94 -5.08
C ALA A 256 -0.43 9.97 -4.21
N LEU A 257 0.77 10.34 -4.63
CA LEU A 257 1.65 11.34 -4.05
C LEU A 257 2.19 12.25 -5.14
N MET A 258 2.26 13.56 -4.89
CA MET A 258 2.90 14.55 -5.74
C MET A 258 4.32 14.81 -5.26
N LEU A 259 5.31 14.49 -6.10
CA LEU A 259 6.73 14.69 -5.80
C LEU A 259 7.36 15.74 -6.71
N MET A 260 8.30 16.51 -6.16
CA MET A 260 9.18 17.42 -6.90
C MET A 260 10.46 17.70 -6.11
N SER A 261 11.41 18.41 -6.70
CA SER A 261 12.55 18.90 -5.92
C SER A 261 12.14 20.04 -4.98
N GLY A 262 12.88 20.21 -3.89
CA GLY A 262 12.65 21.34 -2.97
C GLY A 262 12.78 22.70 -3.65
N ALA A 263 13.75 22.83 -4.57
CA ALA A 263 13.94 24.03 -5.39
C ALA A 263 12.73 24.33 -6.30
N GLU A 264 12.16 23.30 -6.92
CA GLU A 264 10.97 23.45 -7.77
C GLU A 264 9.74 23.87 -6.96
N ALA A 265 9.56 23.28 -5.76
CA ALA A 265 8.49 23.65 -4.85
C ALA A 265 8.61 25.11 -4.40
N GLU A 266 9.82 25.56 -4.05
CA GLU A 266 10.11 26.95 -3.67
C GLU A 266 9.85 27.92 -4.83
N ALA A 267 10.34 27.60 -6.04
CA ALA A 267 10.11 28.40 -7.25
C ALA A 267 8.63 28.58 -7.57
N ARG A 268 7.79 27.60 -7.21
CA ARG A 268 6.33 27.64 -7.38
C ARG A 268 5.59 28.28 -6.19
N GLY A 269 6.28 28.64 -5.12
CA GLY A 269 5.66 29.15 -3.89
C GLY A 269 4.80 28.13 -3.15
N LEU A 270 5.07 26.83 -3.35
CA LEU A 270 4.35 25.74 -2.70
C LEU A 270 4.90 25.50 -1.28
N LYS A 271 4.05 24.90 -0.44
CA LYS A 271 4.41 24.45 0.91
C LYS A 271 4.29 22.94 0.98
N PRO A 272 5.36 22.20 0.68
CA PRO A 272 5.34 20.75 0.74
C PRO A 272 5.01 20.26 2.15
N MET A 273 4.35 19.12 2.25
CA MET A 273 4.04 18.49 3.54
C MET A 273 5.25 17.80 4.15
N ALA A 274 6.05 17.12 3.33
CA ALA A 274 7.18 16.33 3.81
C ALA A 274 8.33 16.33 2.81
N ARG A 275 9.52 15.96 3.29
CA ARG A 275 10.64 15.55 2.43
C ARG A 275 10.89 14.05 2.56
N ILE A 276 11.34 13.42 1.49
CA ILE A 276 11.86 12.06 1.54
C ILE A 276 13.33 12.15 1.94
N VAL A 277 13.65 11.62 3.12
CA VAL A 277 15.02 11.66 3.66
C VAL A 277 15.87 10.55 3.06
N GLY A 278 15.24 9.42 2.74
CA GLY A 278 15.90 8.29 2.10
C GLY A 278 14.95 7.12 1.87
N HIS A 279 15.43 6.16 1.12
CA HIS A 279 14.72 4.90 0.88
C HIS A 279 15.73 3.76 0.83
N SER A 280 15.22 2.55 1.01
CA SER A 280 16.01 1.33 0.97
C SER A 280 15.24 0.15 0.39
N ARG A 281 15.96 -0.88 0.02
CA ARG A 281 15.43 -2.17 -0.45
C ARG A 281 16.20 -3.29 0.22
N HIS A 282 15.52 -4.38 0.52
CA HIS A 282 16.14 -5.59 1.04
C HIS A 282 15.57 -6.80 0.29
N SER A 283 16.40 -7.81 0.10
CA SER A 283 16.02 -9.08 -0.52
C SER A 283 16.71 -10.22 0.22
N GLN A 284 16.01 -11.31 0.40
CA GLN A 284 16.43 -12.53 1.09
C GLN A 284 15.69 -13.74 0.52
N GLU A 285 15.76 -14.90 1.17
CA GLU A 285 15.03 -16.10 0.73
C GLU A 285 13.52 -15.83 0.58
N PRO A 286 12.90 -16.26 -0.53
CA PRO A 286 11.48 -16.00 -0.78
C PRO A 286 10.54 -16.42 0.34
N ALA A 287 10.80 -17.55 0.99
CA ALA A 287 10.01 -18.06 2.11
C ALA A 287 10.07 -17.15 3.36
N GLU A 288 11.09 -16.32 3.49
CA GLU A 288 11.32 -15.44 4.65
C GLU A 288 10.82 -14.02 4.43
N PHE A 289 9.95 -13.77 3.43
CA PHE A 289 9.47 -12.43 3.10
C PHE A 289 8.86 -11.69 4.28
N THR A 290 8.30 -12.40 5.25
CA THR A 290 7.61 -11.84 6.41
C THR A 290 8.52 -11.03 7.34
N ILE A 291 9.81 -11.34 7.37
CA ILE A 291 10.82 -10.64 8.19
C ILE A 291 11.70 -9.69 7.36
N ALA A 292 11.54 -9.65 6.05
CA ALA A 292 12.31 -8.78 5.17
C ALA A 292 12.23 -7.27 5.51
N PRO A 293 11.12 -6.72 6.06
CA PRO A 293 11.07 -5.31 6.48
C PRO A 293 12.14 -4.92 7.48
N ILE A 294 12.57 -5.85 8.34
CA ILE A 294 13.65 -5.62 9.33
C ILE A 294 14.94 -5.18 8.60
N GLY A 295 15.37 -5.96 7.60
CA GLY A 295 16.56 -5.64 6.82
C GLY A 295 16.42 -4.36 5.99
N ALA A 296 15.23 -4.08 5.45
CA ALA A 296 15.00 -2.84 4.73
C ALA A 296 15.10 -1.62 5.67
N MET A 297 14.48 -1.67 6.85
CA MET A 297 14.53 -0.58 7.83
C MET A 297 15.95 -0.38 8.38
N GLN A 298 16.69 -1.45 8.66
CA GLN A 298 18.11 -1.34 9.08
C GLN A 298 18.95 -0.60 8.03
N LYS A 299 18.84 -0.98 6.76
CA LYS A 299 19.52 -0.28 5.65
C LYS A 299 19.09 1.18 5.51
N LEU A 300 17.80 1.48 5.78
CA LEU A 300 17.32 2.85 5.78
C LEU A 300 17.98 3.65 6.90
N PHE A 301 18.04 3.11 8.12
CA PHE A 301 18.70 3.75 9.25
C PHE A 301 20.19 4.01 8.98
N GLU A 302 20.91 3.02 8.44
CA GLU A 302 22.31 3.20 8.02
C GLU A 302 22.47 4.34 6.99
N LYS A 303 21.59 4.38 5.99
CA LYS A 303 21.65 5.38 4.91
C LYS A 303 21.33 6.79 5.39
N THR A 304 20.36 6.93 6.32
CA THR A 304 19.88 8.24 6.79
C THR A 304 20.64 8.74 8.03
N GLY A 305 21.38 7.87 8.71
CA GLY A 305 21.96 8.16 10.01
C GLY A 305 20.94 8.20 11.15
N TRP A 306 19.69 7.77 10.90
CA TRP A 306 18.67 7.68 11.93
C TRP A 306 18.79 6.39 12.72
N THR A 307 18.30 6.43 13.94
CA THR A 307 18.02 5.26 14.77
C THR A 307 16.50 5.14 14.96
N GLN A 308 16.01 4.03 15.48
CA GLN A 308 14.61 3.87 15.85
C GLN A 308 14.13 4.94 16.88
N ALA A 309 15.05 5.45 17.70
CA ALA A 309 14.74 6.48 18.68
C ALA A 309 14.49 7.85 18.05
N ASP A 310 15.06 8.12 16.88
CA ASP A 310 14.90 9.36 16.14
C ASP A 310 13.57 9.43 15.37
N VAL A 311 12.85 8.30 15.26
CA VAL A 311 11.60 8.19 14.51
C VAL A 311 10.41 8.31 15.47
N ASP A 312 9.49 9.19 15.10
CA ASP A 312 8.29 9.46 15.90
C ASP A 312 7.18 8.43 15.62
N LEU A 313 6.91 8.13 14.35
CA LEU A 313 5.87 7.20 13.93
C LEU A 313 6.35 6.24 12.84
N PHE A 314 5.77 5.05 12.84
CA PHE A 314 6.02 4.00 11.86
C PHE A 314 4.71 3.55 11.21
N GLU A 315 4.73 3.33 9.90
CA GLU A 315 3.71 2.60 9.16
C GLU A 315 4.33 1.33 8.58
N ILE A 316 4.06 0.19 9.21
CA ILE A 316 4.58 -1.12 8.79
C ILE A 316 3.40 -1.95 8.32
N ASN A 317 3.37 -2.32 7.04
CA ASN A 317 2.23 -3.03 6.47
C ASN A 317 1.96 -4.37 7.16
N GLU A 318 0.75 -4.53 7.63
CA GLU A 318 0.26 -5.75 8.28
C GLU A 318 -0.23 -6.77 7.24
N ALA A 319 0.65 -7.22 6.33
CA ALA A 319 0.28 -8.31 5.42
C ALA A 319 -0.23 -9.53 6.21
N PHE A 320 0.39 -9.76 7.34
CA PHE A 320 -0.04 -10.60 8.47
C PHE A 320 0.35 -9.86 9.75
N ALA A 321 -0.40 -10.01 10.83
CA ALA A 321 -0.10 -9.40 12.12
C ALA A 321 1.35 -9.66 12.57
N MET A 322 1.82 -10.91 12.39
CA MET A 322 3.16 -11.32 12.80
C MET A 322 4.29 -10.61 12.05
N VAL A 323 4.06 -10.08 10.84
CA VAL A 323 5.06 -9.29 10.10
C VAL A 323 5.43 -8.04 10.88
N THR A 324 4.43 -7.26 11.28
CA THR A 324 4.61 -6.04 12.06
C THR A 324 5.11 -6.36 13.48
N MET A 325 4.57 -7.40 14.11
CA MET A 325 4.99 -7.84 15.45
C MET A 325 6.49 -8.22 15.48
N LEU A 326 6.97 -9.01 14.52
CA LEU A 326 8.38 -9.40 14.45
C LEU A 326 9.28 -8.21 14.11
N THR A 327 8.83 -7.31 13.23
CA THR A 327 9.56 -6.08 12.93
C THR A 327 9.69 -5.20 14.19
N MET A 328 8.61 -5.05 14.97
CA MET A 328 8.67 -4.33 16.26
C MET A 328 9.61 -5.01 17.25
N GLN A 329 9.52 -6.32 17.38
CA GLN A 329 10.35 -7.10 18.31
C GLN A 329 11.84 -6.97 17.98
N ASP A 330 12.21 -7.21 16.74
CA ASP A 330 13.62 -7.27 16.32
C ASP A 330 14.29 -5.89 16.25
N LEU A 331 13.50 -4.81 16.02
CA LEU A 331 14.00 -3.43 16.00
C LEU A 331 13.75 -2.67 17.31
N GLY A 332 13.10 -3.29 18.30
CA GLY A 332 12.79 -2.63 19.57
C GLY A 332 11.84 -1.45 19.44
N LEU A 333 10.80 -1.56 18.58
CA LEU A 333 9.84 -0.48 18.36
C LEU A 333 8.70 -0.53 19.38
N ASP A 334 8.32 0.63 19.89
CA ASP A 334 7.13 0.77 20.73
C ASP A 334 5.86 0.72 19.87
N HIS A 335 4.94 -0.21 20.17
CA HIS A 335 3.67 -0.36 19.47
C HIS A 335 2.81 0.91 19.49
N SER A 336 2.96 1.78 20.49
CA SER A 336 2.27 3.07 20.52
C SER A 336 2.65 4.03 19.39
N LYS A 337 3.79 3.79 18.73
CA LYS A 337 4.30 4.55 17.59
C LYS A 337 4.05 3.87 16.24
N VAL A 338 3.57 2.62 16.23
CA VAL A 338 3.41 1.82 15.00
C VAL A 338 1.94 1.71 14.64
N ASN A 339 1.59 2.05 13.39
CA ASN A 339 0.24 1.92 12.82
C ASN A 339 -0.82 2.57 13.74
N VAL A 340 -0.61 3.83 14.06
CA VAL A 340 -1.42 4.56 15.07
C VAL A 340 -2.89 4.71 14.70
N HIS A 341 -3.24 4.55 13.44
CA HIS A 341 -4.61 4.54 12.93
C HIS A 341 -5.09 3.13 12.52
N GLY A 342 -4.42 2.08 13.04
CA GLY A 342 -4.61 0.71 12.55
C GLY A 342 -3.87 0.47 11.23
N GLY A 343 -3.83 -0.77 10.79
CA GLY A 343 -3.13 -1.19 9.58
C GLY A 343 -3.95 -2.16 8.72
N ALA A 344 -3.27 -2.92 7.87
CA ALA A 344 -3.90 -3.73 6.84
C ALA A 344 -4.77 -4.89 7.35
N CYS A 345 -4.53 -5.39 8.55
CA CYS A 345 -5.43 -6.37 9.20
C CYS A 345 -6.83 -5.80 9.40
N ALA A 346 -6.93 -4.49 9.70
CA ALA A 346 -8.19 -3.80 9.91
C ALA A 346 -8.72 -3.14 8.63
N GLN A 347 -7.85 -2.42 7.91
CA GLN A 347 -8.25 -1.54 6.80
C GLN A 347 -8.22 -2.24 5.44
N GLY A 348 -7.29 -3.20 5.25
CA GLY A 348 -7.12 -3.91 3.99
C GLY A 348 -5.78 -3.66 3.29
N HIS A 349 -5.53 -4.46 2.24
CA HIS A 349 -4.26 -4.49 1.51
C HIS A 349 -4.48 -4.56 -0.01
N PRO A 350 -4.93 -3.47 -0.66
CA PRO A 350 -4.92 -3.40 -2.12
C PRO A 350 -3.46 -3.43 -2.60
N ILE A 351 -2.99 -4.62 -3.04
CA ILE A 351 -1.56 -4.96 -3.08
C ILE A 351 -0.70 -3.97 -3.90
N GLY A 352 -1.18 -3.50 -5.04
CA GLY A 352 -0.45 -2.52 -5.86
C GLY A 352 -0.41 -1.11 -5.28
N SER A 353 -1.37 -0.77 -4.41
CA SER A 353 -1.51 0.56 -3.81
C SER A 353 -0.84 0.69 -2.44
N THR A 354 -0.78 -0.38 -1.67
CA THR A 354 -0.43 -0.31 -0.24
C THR A 354 0.88 0.41 0.04
N GLY A 355 1.91 0.20 -0.81
CA GLY A 355 3.21 0.83 -0.59
C GLY A 355 3.18 2.36 -0.60
N SER A 356 2.39 2.99 -1.46
CA SER A 356 2.16 4.43 -1.46
C SER A 356 1.12 4.85 -0.43
N ARG A 357 0.09 4.02 -0.19
CA ARG A 357 -0.94 4.27 0.81
C ARG A 357 -0.34 4.48 2.20
N ILE A 358 0.59 3.62 2.63
CA ILE A 358 1.21 3.76 3.96
C ILE A 358 2.08 5.01 4.08
N ILE A 359 2.65 5.52 2.99
CA ILE A 359 3.35 6.82 3.00
C ILE A 359 2.34 7.96 3.17
N VAL A 360 1.20 7.93 2.47
CA VAL A 360 0.12 8.92 2.65
C VAL A 360 -0.37 8.90 4.10
N SER A 361 -0.72 7.74 4.64
CA SER A 361 -1.22 7.61 6.02
C SER A 361 -0.20 8.09 7.06
N LEU A 362 1.08 7.73 6.88
CA LEU A 362 2.16 8.18 7.76
C LEU A 362 2.30 9.71 7.77
N MET A 363 2.28 10.33 6.59
CA MET A 363 2.41 11.78 6.45
C MET A 363 1.27 12.52 7.16
N TYR A 364 0.04 12.07 6.98
CA TYR A 364 -1.13 12.65 7.64
C TYR A 364 -1.16 12.38 9.15
N ALA A 365 -0.74 11.18 9.60
CA ALA A 365 -0.60 10.87 11.02
C ALA A 365 0.44 11.74 11.70
N LEU A 366 1.62 11.92 11.11
CA LEU A 366 2.66 12.84 11.62
C LEU A 366 2.11 14.24 11.80
N LYS A 367 1.41 14.78 10.80
CA LYS A 367 0.79 16.10 10.86
C LYS A 367 -0.24 16.21 11.97
N GLN A 368 -1.11 15.21 12.10
CA GLN A 368 -2.18 15.18 13.10
C GLN A 368 -1.63 15.16 14.53
N TYR A 369 -0.60 14.35 14.77
CA TYR A 369 0.01 14.21 16.10
C TYR A 369 1.10 15.24 16.40
N GLY A 370 1.36 16.19 15.49
CA GLY A 370 2.43 17.19 15.64
C GLY A 370 3.81 16.56 15.75
N LYS A 371 4.03 15.48 14.99
CA LYS A 371 5.27 14.71 14.91
C LYS A 371 6.00 15.05 13.62
N GLN A 372 7.28 14.68 13.53
CA GLN A 372 8.14 15.14 12.45
C GLN A 372 8.71 14.01 11.59
N ARG A 373 9.24 12.94 12.21
CA ARG A 373 9.95 11.89 11.49
C ARG A 373 9.16 10.60 11.44
N GLY A 374 9.06 10.03 10.26
CA GLY A 374 8.35 8.77 10.06
C GLY A 374 9.06 7.82 9.12
N VAL A 375 8.82 6.54 9.32
CA VAL A 375 9.30 5.45 8.44
C VAL A 375 8.11 4.59 8.04
N ALA A 376 7.95 4.41 6.72
CA ALA A 376 7.04 3.45 6.13
C ALA A 376 7.81 2.26 5.58
N ALA A 377 7.36 1.02 5.87
CA ALA A 377 7.98 -0.20 5.37
C ALA A 377 6.95 -1.28 5.09
N LEU A 378 7.25 -2.17 4.13
CA LEU A 378 6.41 -3.32 3.86
C LEU A 378 7.21 -4.51 3.35
N CYS A 379 6.71 -5.71 3.66
CA CYS A 379 7.18 -6.96 3.08
C CYS A 379 6.61 -7.14 1.67
N ILE A 380 7.30 -7.91 0.88
CA ILE A 380 6.98 -8.16 -0.54
C ILE A 380 7.13 -9.66 -0.80
N GLY A 381 6.13 -10.28 -1.40
CA GLY A 381 6.22 -11.67 -1.88
C GLY A 381 7.46 -11.86 -2.77
N GLY A 382 8.13 -13.00 -2.63
CA GLY A 382 9.42 -13.26 -3.27
C GLY A 382 10.64 -12.91 -2.40
N GLY A 383 10.45 -12.63 -1.10
CA GLY A 383 11.54 -12.43 -0.14
C GLY A 383 12.09 -11.01 -0.09
N GLU A 384 11.31 -10.02 -0.48
CA GLU A 384 11.78 -8.64 -0.53
C GLU A 384 11.06 -7.72 0.47
N ALA A 385 11.60 -6.51 0.62
CA ALA A 385 11.00 -5.40 1.34
C ALA A 385 11.51 -4.06 0.82
N THR A 386 10.72 -3.01 1.03
CA THR A 386 11.11 -1.61 0.83
C THR A 386 10.80 -0.79 2.07
N ALA A 387 11.59 0.26 2.29
CA ALA A 387 11.34 1.25 3.33
C ALA A 387 11.63 2.67 2.83
N VAL A 388 10.85 3.64 3.30
CA VAL A 388 10.98 5.07 3.01
C VAL A 388 10.94 5.86 4.30
N GLY A 389 11.90 6.75 4.50
CA GLY A 389 11.92 7.72 5.59
C GLY A 389 11.45 9.09 5.12
N ILE A 390 10.52 9.69 5.84
CA ILE A 390 9.99 11.03 5.59
C ILE A 390 10.16 11.92 6.81
N GLU A 391 10.28 13.23 6.56
CA GLU A 391 10.29 14.25 7.60
C GLU A 391 9.33 15.37 7.20
N LEU A 392 8.37 15.73 8.09
CA LEU A 392 7.45 16.86 7.87
C LEU A 392 8.21 18.18 7.84
N LEU A 393 7.72 19.12 7.05
CA LEU A 393 8.32 20.44 6.83
C LEU A 393 7.51 21.56 7.48
#